data_829d99f1e0e8bb10524637ea952d297c
#
_entry.id   829d99f1e0e8bb10524637ea952d297c
#
_cell.length_a   1.000
_cell.length_b   1.000
_cell.length_c   1.000
_cell.angle_alpha   90.00
_cell.angle_beta   90.00
_cell.angle_gamma   90.00
#
_symmetry.space_group_name_H-M   'P 1'
#
loop_
_entity.id
_entity.type
_entity.pdbx_description
1 polymer ?
#
loop_
_entity_poly.entity_id
_entity_poly.type
_entity_poly.pdbx_seq_one_letter_code
_entity_poly.pdbx_strand_id
1 'polypeptide(L)'
;MKKIAWFILFLVFLMMYSHAVKHVLEGGQRLGVLTKPIKEFALFVTTATEAYSQIKKDHSDDQESGLTAYTKINALDKDLFVLNPTYRKDLNTWRISLYNVKEGTEDLFWDVDESDWIDTEIVPRRRVLRHPILLSDSSIVFIGENTHVIYRVSKSGELMWKARGCRFHHALNPEEEGALWVCTKKESFVKQYEKWGITYEDSGIAKLDISNGEILYEESVSQILFKNNLSGLVLGARNGEQASGHDPLHLNDVQVVVNNSEWMEKGDLFLSLRNRSTIIHFRPSNGKVINVIQGDFIQQHDVDYLNDSLISIFNNNKSGIGPENFFRKNFDDLESNYSLMTSNVHVYDLKNNRFYQPLDSVLSTVGFFTHDQGLHEYLPGVGWALESQNHSQLVIINEDSVIHNGFLALDSDGRKVDMNWSRFYTNLDFLNN
;
A
#
# COMPACT_ATOMS: atom_id res chain seq x y z
N MET A 1 31.37 -39.02 -34.90
CA MET A 1 31.58 -39.36 -33.48
C MET A 1 31.99 -38.12 -32.62
N LYS A 2 33.04 -37.37 -32.98
CA LYS A 2 33.45 -36.20 -32.16
C LYS A 2 32.34 -35.13 -31.90
N LYS A 3 31.53 -34.78 -32.91
CA LYS A 3 30.43 -33.83 -32.77
C LYS A 3 29.32 -34.31 -31.81
N ILE A 4 29.02 -35.61 -31.83
CA ILE A 4 28.04 -36.22 -30.93
C ILE A 4 28.57 -36.23 -29.49
N ALA A 5 29.86 -36.54 -29.30
CA ALA A 5 30.47 -36.48 -27.98
C ALA A 5 30.46 -35.07 -27.38
N TRP A 6 30.76 -34.03 -28.16
CA TRP A 6 30.66 -32.64 -27.73
C TRP A 6 29.22 -32.24 -27.39
N PHE A 7 28.24 -32.70 -28.17
CA PHE A 7 26.83 -32.42 -27.88
C PHE A 7 26.38 -33.08 -26.56
N ILE A 8 26.80 -34.34 -26.32
CA ILE A 8 26.52 -35.01 -25.05
C ILE A 8 27.16 -34.30 -23.87
N LEU A 9 28.44 -33.92 -24.01
CA LEU A 9 29.13 -33.15 -22.97
C LEU A 9 28.43 -31.82 -22.67
N PHE A 10 27.97 -31.11 -23.69
CA PHE A 10 27.19 -29.89 -23.54
C PHE A 10 25.87 -30.12 -22.79
N LEU A 11 25.14 -31.18 -23.09
CA LEU A 11 23.92 -31.56 -22.38
C LEU A 11 24.20 -31.88 -20.89
N VAL A 12 25.27 -32.63 -20.61
CA VAL A 12 25.68 -32.93 -19.25
C VAL A 12 26.02 -31.65 -18.49
N PHE A 13 26.75 -30.72 -19.12
CA PHE A 13 27.08 -29.43 -18.56
C PHE A 13 25.81 -28.62 -18.24
N LEU A 14 24.83 -28.58 -19.15
CA LEU A 14 23.56 -27.89 -18.93
C LEU A 14 22.78 -28.50 -17.76
N MET A 15 22.76 -29.82 -17.64
CA MET A 15 22.12 -30.53 -16.52
C MET A 15 22.81 -30.17 -15.18
N MET A 16 24.14 -30.20 -15.13
CA MET A 16 24.92 -29.85 -13.94
C MET A 16 24.70 -28.37 -13.56
N TYR A 17 24.71 -27.49 -14.55
CA TYR A 17 24.44 -26.05 -14.34
C TYR A 17 23.05 -25.83 -13.83
N SER A 18 22.02 -26.45 -14.43
CA SER A 18 20.62 -26.35 -13.96
C SER A 18 20.46 -26.86 -12.53
N HIS A 19 21.13 -27.97 -12.18
CA HIS A 19 21.11 -28.46 -10.80
C HIS A 19 21.80 -27.52 -9.81
N ALA A 20 22.92 -26.93 -10.20
CA ALA A 20 23.64 -25.93 -9.40
C ALA A 20 22.78 -24.67 -9.18
N VAL A 21 22.14 -24.15 -10.23
CA VAL A 21 21.22 -23.00 -10.16
C VAL A 21 20.06 -23.32 -9.23
N LYS A 22 19.40 -24.46 -9.42
CA LYS A 22 18.30 -24.90 -8.54
C LYS A 22 18.74 -24.95 -7.08
N HIS A 23 19.88 -25.58 -6.79
CA HIS A 23 20.42 -25.70 -5.45
C HIS A 23 20.67 -24.31 -4.80
N VAL A 24 21.22 -23.37 -5.56
CA VAL A 24 21.50 -22.01 -5.08
C VAL A 24 20.22 -21.21 -4.85
N LEU A 25 19.24 -21.31 -5.74
CA LEU A 25 17.94 -20.64 -5.61
C LEU A 25 17.12 -21.17 -4.42
N GLU A 26 17.28 -22.46 -4.10
CA GLU A 26 16.68 -23.08 -2.91
C GLU A 26 17.45 -22.78 -1.61
N GLY A 27 18.40 -21.86 -1.63
CA GLY A 27 19.16 -21.41 -0.44
C GLY A 27 20.38 -22.27 -0.10
N GLY A 28 20.78 -23.20 -0.96
CA GLY A 28 21.96 -24.05 -0.77
C GLY A 28 23.27 -23.29 -0.88
N GLN A 29 24.18 -23.47 0.06
CA GLN A 29 25.49 -22.82 0.10
C GLN A 29 26.66 -23.75 -0.17
N ARG A 30 26.40 -24.98 -0.63
CA ARG A 30 27.45 -26.01 -0.83
C ARG A 30 28.47 -25.65 -1.92
N LEU A 31 28.18 -24.67 -2.76
CA LEU A 31 29.07 -24.21 -3.84
C LEU A 31 30.06 -23.12 -3.40
N GLY A 32 30.06 -22.77 -2.09
CA GLY A 32 31.00 -21.80 -1.53
C GLY A 32 31.01 -20.46 -2.27
N VAL A 33 32.21 -20.03 -2.71
CA VAL A 33 32.40 -18.75 -3.42
C VAL A 33 31.65 -18.64 -4.77
N LEU A 34 31.22 -19.76 -5.35
CA LEU A 34 30.45 -19.78 -6.61
C LEU A 34 28.95 -19.57 -6.39
N THR A 35 28.47 -19.65 -5.16
CA THR A 35 27.04 -19.50 -4.86
C THR A 35 26.50 -18.14 -5.29
N LYS A 36 27.23 -17.05 -4.94
CA LYS A 36 26.83 -15.69 -5.28
C LYS A 36 26.79 -15.42 -6.79
N PRO A 37 27.86 -15.65 -7.57
CA PRO A 37 27.82 -15.39 -9.01
C PRO A 37 26.82 -16.28 -9.77
N ILE A 38 26.59 -17.52 -9.33
CA ILE A 38 25.57 -18.37 -9.94
C ILE A 38 24.16 -17.81 -9.68
N LYS A 39 23.91 -17.33 -8.48
CA LYS A 39 22.65 -16.67 -8.12
C LYS A 39 22.41 -15.42 -8.94
N GLU A 40 23.42 -14.54 -9.01
CA GLU A 40 23.35 -13.29 -9.76
C GLU A 40 23.12 -13.55 -11.26
N PHE A 41 23.80 -14.53 -11.84
CA PHE A 41 23.59 -14.90 -13.25
C PHE A 41 22.25 -15.54 -13.50
N ALA A 42 21.76 -16.40 -12.60
CA ALA A 42 20.45 -17.03 -12.71
C ALA A 42 19.32 -15.97 -12.61
N LEU A 43 19.46 -14.99 -11.72
CA LEU A 43 18.51 -13.90 -11.55
C LEU A 43 18.63 -12.83 -12.64
N PHE A 44 19.77 -12.73 -13.33
CA PHE A 44 19.97 -11.73 -14.40
C PHE A 44 18.92 -11.83 -15.49
N VAL A 45 18.58 -13.03 -15.95
CA VAL A 45 17.55 -13.24 -16.98
C VAL A 45 16.18 -12.79 -16.48
N THR A 46 15.84 -13.12 -15.23
CA THR A 46 14.58 -12.71 -14.59
C THR A 46 14.55 -11.19 -14.45
N THR A 47 15.61 -10.59 -13.89
CA THR A 47 15.73 -9.13 -13.73
C THR A 47 15.71 -8.40 -15.08
N ALA A 48 16.37 -8.93 -16.10
CA ALA A 48 16.36 -8.36 -17.45
C ALA A 48 14.96 -8.50 -18.10
N THR A 49 14.26 -9.60 -17.85
CA THR A 49 12.89 -9.81 -18.34
C THR A 49 11.90 -8.91 -17.62
N GLU A 50 12.06 -8.74 -16.32
CA GLU A 50 11.28 -7.80 -15.52
C GLU A 50 11.53 -6.35 -15.94
N ALA A 51 12.79 -5.95 -16.13
CA ALA A 51 13.15 -4.64 -16.64
C ALA A 51 12.59 -4.40 -18.05
N TYR A 52 12.67 -5.40 -18.94
CA TYR A 52 12.07 -5.32 -20.26
C TYR A 52 10.53 -5.27 -20.20
N SER A 53 9.91 -6.04 -19.31
CA SER A 53 8.47 -6.00 -19.11
C SER A 53 8.02 -4.66 -18.53
N GLN A 54 8.81 -4.06 -17.64
CA GLN A 54 8.57 -2.71 -17.12
C GLN A 54 8.71 -1.65 -18.22
N ILE A 55 9.76 -1.72 -19.05
CA ILE A 55 9.92 -0.83 -20.21
C ILE A 55 8.74 -0.99 -21.18
N LYS A 56 8.30 -2.22 -21.43
CA LYS A 56 7.14 -2.51 -22.28
C LYS A 56 5.84 -2.04 -21.64
N LYS A 57 5.71 -2.14 -20.31
CA LYS A 57 4.59 -1.62 -19.55
C LYS A 57 4.56 -0.08 -19.59
N ASP A 58 5.73 0.55 -19.46
CA ASP A 58 5.91 1.99 -19.63
C ASP A 58 5.49 2.51 -21.04
N HIS A 59 5.51 1.64 -22.06
CA HIS A 59 5.05 1.96 -23.41
C HIS A 59 3.63 1.44 -23.70
N SER A 60 3.09 0.52 -22.92
CA SER A 60 1.74 -0.03 -23.11
C SER A 60 0.68 0.61 -22.22
N ASP A 61 1.06 1.41 -21.22
CA ASP A 61 0.12 2.22 -20.45
C ASP A 61 -0.57 3.32 -21.30
N ASP A 62 -0.14 3.49 -22.57
CA ASP A 62 -0.83 4.30 -23.55
C ASP A 62 -1.96 3.55 -24.30
N GLN A 63 -2.09 2.23 -24.11
CA GLN A 63 -3.26 1.50 -24.60
C GLN A 63 -4.23 1.29 -23.45
N GLU A 64 -5.43 1.80 -23.61
CA GLU A 64 -6.59 1.52 -22.79
C GLU A 64 -6.55 0.04 -22.35
N SER A 65 -6.18 -0.22 -21.08
CA SER A 65 -6.66 -1.41 -20.43
C SER A 65 -8.17 -1.39 -20.63
N GLY A 66 -8.73 -2.40 -21.25
CA GLY A 66 -10.16 -2.54 -21.49
C GLY A 66 -10.92 -2.43 -20.17
N LEU A 67 -11.06 -1.23 -19.69
CA LEU A 67 -11.86 -0.90 -18.55
C LEU A 67 -13.29 -1.16 -18.99
N THR A 68 -13.89 -2.16 -18.39
CA THR A 68 -15.34 -2.24 -18.29
C THR A 68 -15.84 -0.84 -18.02
N ALA A 69 -16.60 -0.30 -18.96
CA ALA A 69 -17.19 1.02 -18.85
C ALA A 69 -18.16 0.98 -17.67
N TYR A 70 -17.66 1.32 -16.46
CA TYR A 70 -18.58 1.44 -15.32
C TYR A 70 -19.51 2.62 -15.55
N THR A 71 -20.76 2.45 -15.17
CA THR A 71 -21.75 3.52 -15.28
C THR A 71 -21.34 4.67 -14.37
N LYS A 72 -21.06 5.84 -14.97
CA LYS A 72 -20.70 7.02 -14.18
C LYS A 72 -21.95 7.50 -13.42
N ILE A 73 -21.83 7.61 -12.10
CA ILE A 73 -22.86 8.11 -11.20
C ILE A 73 -22.27 9.28 -10.42
N ASN A 74 -22.99 10.38 -10.29
CA ASN A 74 -22.69 11.45 -9.36
C ASN A 74 -23.99 12.03 -8.82
N ALA A 75 -24.41 11.51 -7.66
CA ALA A 75 -25.63 11.90 -6.96
C ALA A 75 -25.32 12.41 -5.54
N LEU A 76 -24.12 12.98 -5.36
CA LEU A 76 -23.72 13.59 -4.10
C LEU A 76 -24.59 14.82 -3.81
N ASP A 77 -25.19 14.87 -2.65
CA ASP A 77 -25.99 16.02 -2.17
C ASP A 77 -25.16 17.06 -1.42
N LYS A 78 -24.02 16.62 -0.87
CA LYS A 78 -23.06 17.46 -0.13
C LYS A 78 -21.73 17.51 -0.81
N ASP A 79 -20.94 18.52 -0.49
CA ASP A 79 -19.56 18.60 -0.93
C ASP A 79 -18.75 17.45 -0.31
N LEU A 80 -17.91 16.87 -1.12
CA LEU A 80 -16.90 15.89 -0.74
C LEU A 80 -15.59 16.28 -1.41
N PHE A 81 -14.57 16.48 -0.60
CA PHE A 81 -13.25 16.87 -1.08
C PHE A 81 -12.30 15.68 -1.01
N VAL A 82 -11.49 15.52 -2.04
CA VAL A 82 -10.48 14.46 -2.13
C VAL A 82 -9.13 15.10 -2.39
N LEU A 83 -8.21 14.96 -1.45
CA LEU A 83 -6.82 15.38 -1.59
C LEU A 83 -6.02 14.21 -2.18
N ASN A 84 -5.63 14.33 -3.45
CA ASN A 84 -5.01 13.25 -4.20
C ASN A 84 -3.67 13.66 -4.82
N PRO A 85 -2.59 12.91 -4.61
CA PRO A 85 -1.34 13.10 -5.33
C PRO A 85 -1.40 12.37 -6.67
N THR A 86 -1.03 13.07 -7.75
CA THR A 86 -0.95 12.48 -9.08
C THR A 86 0.26 12.98 -9.85
N TYR A 87 0.83 12.12 -10.71
CA TYR A 87 1.86 12.54 -11.63
C TYR A 87 1.22 13.12 -12.89
N ARG A 88 1.41 14.41 -13.11
CA ARG A 88 0.91 15.13 -14.29
C ARG A 88 1.90 14.95 -15.44
N LYS A 89 1.57 14.05 -16.37
CA LYS A 89 2.42 13.75 -17.55
C LYS A 89 2.61 14.98 -18.44
N ASP A 90 1.57 15.79 -18.58
CA ASP A 90 1.56 17.03 -19.36
C ASP A 90 2.50 18.10 -18.79
N LEU A 91 2.68 18.14 -17.48
CA LEU A 91 3.56 19.07 -16.77
C LEU A 91 4.90 18.46 -16.39
N ASN A 92 5.07 17.14 -16.54
CA ASN A 92 6.24 16.36 -16.11
C ASN A 92 6.58 16.58 -14.63
N THR A 93 5.56 16.71 -13.78
CA THR A 93 5.72 16.93 -12.33
C THR A 93 4.63 16.23 -11.52
N TRP A 94 4.89 16.04 -10.24
CA TRP A 94 3.86 15.64 -9.30
C TRP A 94 3.03 16.84 -8.88
N ARG A 95 1.72 16.62 -8.77
CA ARG A 95 0.76 17.59 -8.23
C ARG A 95 -0.07 16.91 -7.16
N ILE A 96 -0.28 17.59 -6.05
CA ILE A 96 -1.25 17.19 -5.04
C ILE A 96 -2.43 18.15 -5.16
N SER A 97 -3.61 17.60 -5.47
CA SER A 97 -4.80 18.38 -5.77
C SER A 97 -5.92 18.09 -4.81
N LEU A 98 -6.66 19.11 -4.41
CA LEU A 98 -7.91 19.01 -3.68
C LEU A 98 -9.06 19.13 -4.67
N TYR A 99 -9.75 18.03 -4.91
CA TYR A 99 -10.90 17.97 -5.81
C TYR A 99 -12.21 18.06 -5.04
N ASN A 100 -13.16 18.88 -5.48
CA ASN A 100 -14.55 18.78 -5.08
C ASN A 100 -15.23 17.75 -5.99
N VAL A 101 -15.54 16.58 -5.44
CA VAL A 101 -16.09 15.45 -6.22
C VAL A 101 -17.49 15.75 -6.73
N LYS A 102 -18.31 16.46 -5.92
CA LYS A 102 -19.68 16.83 -6.29
C LYS A 102 -19.70 17.75 -7.51
N GLU A 103 -18.90 18.81 -7.47
CA GLU A 103 -18.83 19.80 -8.52
C GLU A 103 -17.93 19.37 -9.71
N GLY A 104 -17.03 18.40 -9.48
CA GLY A 104 -16.05 17.93 -10.45
C GLY A 104 -14.96 18.97 -10.73
N THR A 105 -14.58 19.77 -9.73
CA THR A 105 -13.59 20.85 -9.84
C THR A 105 -12.32 20.53 -9.06
N GLU A 106 -11.18 21.07 -9.52
CA GLU A 106 -9.92 21.14 -8.78
C GLU A 106 -9.89 22.48 -8.05
N ASP A 107 -10.12 22.49 -6.74
CA ASP A 107 -10.30 23.73 -5.97
C ASP A 107 -8.96 24.30 -5.49
N LEU A 108 -8.01 23.44 -5.12
CA LEU A 108 -6.65 23.82 -4.71
C LEU A 108 -5.66 22.82 -5.25
N PHE A 109 -4.42 23.24 -5.46
CA PHE A 109 -3.34 22.34 -5.83
C PHE A 109 -1.98 22.85 -5.35
N TRP A 110 -1.04 21.90 -5.23
CA TRP A 110 0.36 22.10 -4.91
C TRP A 110 1.20 21.38 -5.96
N ASP A 111 1.91 22.13 -6.80
CA ASP A 111 2.93 21.54 -7.66
C ASP A 111 4.17 21.25 -6.83
N VAL A 112 4.63 20.01 -6.91
CA VAL A 112 5.79 19.55 -6.16
C VAL A 112 7.02 19.77 -7.03
N ASP A 113 7.67 20.94 -6.89
CA ASP A 113 8.95 21.18 -7.56
C ASP A 113 10.05 20.36 -6.88
N GLU A 114 10.37 19.24 -7.49
CA GLU A 114 11.31 18.29 -6.98
C GLU A 114 12.78 18.71 -7.17
N SER A 115 13.02 19.70 -8.05
CA SER A 115 14.39 20.12 -8.39
C SER A 115 15.13 20.73 -7.22
N ASP A 116 14.39 21.40 -6.32
CA ASP A 116 15.00 22.18 -5.25
C ASP A 116 15.18 21.42 -3.94
N TRP A 117 14.49 20.28 -3.74
CA TRP A 117 14.47 19.63 -2.42
C TRP A 117 14.41 18.10 -2.39
N ILE A 118 14.26 17.45 -3.53
CA ILE A 118 14.36 15.98 -3.61
C ILE A 118 15.75 15.56 -4.08
N ASP A 119 16.60 15.13 -3.13
CA ASP A 119 17.93 14.59 -3.39
C ASP A 119 17.84 13.12 -3.82
N THR A 120 17.44 12.86 -5.05
CA THR A 120 17.32 11.50 -5.56
C THR A 120 17.53 11.46 -7.07
N GLU A 121 18.20 10.43 -7.55
CA GLU A 121 18.38 10.13 -8.98
C GLU A 121 17.13 9.49 -9.61
N ILE A 122 16.09 9.21 -8.79
CA ILE A 122 14.85 8.61 -9.28
C ILE A 122 14.13 9.62 -10.17
N VAL A 123 13.84 9.21 -11.40
CA VAL A 123 13.10 10.08 -12.36
C VAL A 123 11.71 10.45 -11.80
N PRO A 124 11.21 11.67 -12.05
CA PRO A 124 10.00 12.20 -11.42
C PRO A 124 8.82 11.24 -11.42
N ARG A 125 8.44 10.68 -12.55
CA ARG A 125 7.30 9.77 -12.67
C ARG A 125 7.42 8.46 -11.87
N ARG A 126 8.63 8.08 -11.42
CA ARG A 126 8.87 6.92 -10.56
C ARG A 126 8.89 7.26 -9.08
N ARG A 127 8.80 8.53 -8.73
CA ARG A 127 8.64 9.00 -7.36
C ARG A 127 7.16 8.97 -7.08
N VAL A 128 6.71 8.11 -6.20
CA VAL A 128 5.29 8.01 -5.88
C VAL A 128 5.02 8.82 -4.62
N LEU A 129 4.12 9.79 -4.70
CA LEU A 129 3.64 10.55 -3.55
C LEU A 129 2.36 9.89 -3.03
N ARG A 130 2.21 9.82 -1.71
CA ARG A 130 1.09 9.09 -1.10
C ARG A 130 0.54 9.79 0.14
N HIS A 131 -0.72 9.51 0.37
CA HIS A 131 -1.47 9.72 1.60
C HIS A 131 -1.28 11.13 2.18
N PRO A 132 -1.58 12.19 1.42
CA PRO A 132 -1.34 13.56 1.83
C PRO A 132 -2.31 13.96 2.94
N ILE A 133 -1.87 14.89 3.79
CA ILE A 133 -2.67 15.52 4.84
C ILE A 133 -2.69 17.01 4.60
N LEU A 134 -3.87 17.61 4.54
CA LEU A 134 -4.06 19.05 4.49
C LEU A 134 -4.18 19.59 5.93
N LEU A 135 -3.37 20.56 6.26
CA LEU A 135 -3.34 21.19 7.59
C LEU A 135 -4.09 22.53 7.60
N SER A 136 -4.42 23.01 8.79
CA SER A 136 -5.21 24.24 8.98
C SER A 136 -4.55 25.50 8.38
N ASP A 137 -3.22 25.53 8.29
CA ASP A 137 -2.47 26.62 7.65
C ASP A 137 -2.38 26.47 6.12
N SER A 138 -3.15 25.57 5.54
CA SER A 138 -3.11 25.19 4.12
C SER A 138 -1.77 24.61 3.67
N SER A 139 -0.89 24.19 4.57
CA SER A 139 0.26 23.36 4.23
C SER A 139 -0.17 21.90 4.08
N ILE A 140 0.61 21.12 3.35
CA ILE A 140 0.39 19.70 3.16
C ILE A 140 1.57 18.88 3.67
N VAL A 141 1.28 17.71 4.23
CA VAL A 141 2.29 16.70 4.57
C VAL A 141 2.03 15.45 3.76
N PHE A 142 3.05 14.84 3.18
CA PHE A 142 2.92 13.66 2.34
C PHE A 142 4.18 12.80 2.34
N ILE A 143 4.05 11.53 1.95
CA ILE A 143 5.16 10.60 1.80
C ILE A 143 5.62 10.59 0.35
N GLY A 144 6.94 10.67 0.15
CA GLY A 144 7.59 10.22 -1.08
C GLY A 144 7.96 8.74 -0.95
N GLU A 145 7.10 7.86 -1.42
CA GLU A 145 7.22 6.39 -1.24
C GLU A 145 8.60 5.88 -1.68
N ASN A 146 8.99 6.16 -2.91
CA ASN A 146 10.25 5.65 -3.47
C ASN A 146 11.48 6.45 -3.01
N THR A 147 11.28 7.62 -2.41
CA THR A 147 12.34 8.45 -1.83
C THR A 147 12.52 8.18 -0.35
N HIS A 148 11.54 7.53 0.26
CA HIS A 148 11.49 7.25 1.69
C HIS A 148 11.62 8.49 2.58
N VAL A 149 11.05 9.61 2.13
CA VAL A 149 11.08 10.90 2.83
C VAL A 149 9.66 11.39 3.06
N ILE A 150 9.40 11.99 4.21
CA ILE A 150 8.18 12.75 4.45
C ILE A 150 8.49 14.23 4.26
N TYR A 151 7.60 14.92 3.61
CA TYR A 151 7.71 16.34 3.29
C TYR A 151 6.54 17.11 3.87
N ARG A 152 6.79 18.33 4.36
CA ARG A 152 5.78 19.33 4.57
C ARG A 152 6.05 20.52 3.68
N VAL A 153 5.03 20.95 2.95
CA VAL A 153 5.10 22.01 1.94
C VAL A 153 4.05 23.04 2.26
N SER A 154 4.40 24.33 2.17
CA SER A 154 3.49 25.44 2.40
C SER A 154 2.43 25.54 1.30
N LYS A 155 1.43 26.39 1.49
CA LYS A 155 0.41 26.70 0.47
C LYS A 155 1.02 27.19 -0.86
N SER A 156 2.17 27.86 -0.81
CA SER A 156 2.90 28.36 -1.99
C SER A 156 3.81 27.31 -2.64
N GLY A 157 3.88 26.09 -2.14
CA GLY A 157 4.74 25.01 -2.65
C GLY A 157 6.17 25.03 -2.06
N GLU A 158 6.48 25.91 -1.10
CA GLU A 158 7.80 25.97 -0.48
C GLU A 158 8.00 24.86 0.55
N LEU A 159 9.17 24.23 0.54
CA LEU A 159 9.53 23.22 1.52
C LEU A 159 9.65 23.85 2.92
N MET A 160 8.81 23.40 3.84
CA MET A 160 8.88 23.80 5.25
C MET A 160 9.83 22.91 6.04
N TRP A 161 9.69 21.60 5.90
CA TRP A 161 10.61 20.60 6.44
C TRP A 161 10.54 19.29 5.67
N LYS A 162 11.59 18.46 5.80
CA LYS A 162 11.63 17.09 5.34
C LYS A 162 12.19 16.17 6.42
N ALA A 163 11.51 15.08 6.70
CA ALA A 163 11.95 14.06 7.64
C ALA A 163 12.67 12.91 6.92
N ARG A 164 13.85 12.56 7.46
CA ARG A 164 14.68 11.45 7.03
C ARG A 164 15.11 10.63 8.25
N GLY A 165 15.76 9.51 8.05
CA GLY A 165 16.26 8.65 9.14
C GLY A 165 15.58 7.30 9.19
N CYS A 166 14.34 7.22 8.70
CA CYS A 166 13.64 5.97 8.42
C CYS A 166 13.36 5.85 6.92
N ARG A 167 13.12 4.64 6.44
CA ARG A 167 12.56 4.41 5.12
C ARG A 167 11.04 4.45 5.23
N PHE A 168 10.45 5.64 5.15
CA PHE A 168 9.01 5.84 5.22
C PHE A 168 8.29 5.21 4.03
N HIS A 169 7.09 4.69 4.28
CA HIS A 169 6.41 3.83 3.32
C HIS A 169 4.90 3.73 3.62
N HIS A 170 4.07 3.71 2.58
CA HIS A 170 2.61 3.58 2.59
C HIS A 170 1.86 4.65 3.41
N ALA A 171 1.25 4.28 4.53
CA ALA A 171 0.31 5.11 5.27
C ALA A 171 0.98 6.16 6.15
N LEU A 172 0.31 7.30 6.25
CA LEU A 172 0.62 8.43 7.11
C LEU A 172 -0.67 8.88 7.80
N ASN A 173 -0.83 8.61 9.08
CA ASN A 173 -2.06 8.91 9.81
C ASN A 173 -1.84 9.94 10.92
N PRO A 174 -2.65 11.02 10.96
CA PRO A 174 -2.52 12.06 11.98
C PRO A 174 -3.04 11.56 13.34
N GLU A 175 -2.40 12.04 14.40
CA GLU A 175 -2.88 11.99 15.76
C GLU A 175 -3.30 13.40 16.22
N GLU A 176 -4.35 13.52 17.03
CA GLU A 176 -4.94 14.81 17.42
C GLU A 176 -3.97 15.80 18.07
N GLU A 177 -2.88 15.33 18.65
CA GLU A 177 -1.92 16.16 19.41
C GLU A 177 -0.76 16.69 18.54
N GLY A 178 -0.96 16.82 17.22
CA GLY A 178 0.06 17.37 16.34
C GLY A 178 1.18 16.41 16.01
N ALA A 179 0.91 15.12 16.06
CA ALA A 179 1.83 14.06 15.65
C ALA A 179 1.28 13.25 14.48
N LEU A 180 2.17 12.49 13.85
CA LEU A 180 1.88 11.60 12.73
C LEU A 180 2.39 10.20 13.03
N TRP A 181 1.58 9.19 12.79
CA TRP A 181 2.04 7.81 12.73
C TRP A 181 2.29 7.38 11.29
N VAL A 182 3.35 6.62 11.06
CA VAL A 182 3.78 6.21 9.72
C VAL A 182 4.41 4.83 9.73
N CYS A 183 4.18 4.08 8.65
CA CYS A 183 4.87 2.83 8.39
C CYS A 183 6.32 3.11 7.98
N THR A 184 7.25 2.27 8.45
CA THR A 184 8.65 2.31 8.04
C THR A 184 9.14 0.94 7.61
N LYS A 185 10.20 0.94 6.81
CA LYS A 185 10.96 -0.24 6.45
C LYS A 185 12.37 -0.13 6.98
N LYS A 186 12.91 -1.23 7.46
CA LYS A 186 14.28 -1.30 7.95
C LYS A 186 15.00 -2.50 7.38
N GLU A 187 16.28 -2.35 7.12
CA GLU A 187 17.14 -3.50 6.88
C GLU A 187 17.24 -4.33 8.16
N SER A 188 17.06 -5.62 8.01
CA SER A 188 17.01 -6.65 9.07
C SER A 188 17.52 -6.21 10.45
N PHE A 189 16.60 -6.06 11.42
CA PHE A 189 16.93 -5.75 12.83
C PHE A 189 17.48 -6.93 13.60
N VAL A 190 17.38 -8.13 13.04
CA VAL A 190 17.64 -9.33 13.81
C VAL A 190 19.00 -9.86 13.45
N LYS A 191 20.06 -9.07 13.74
CA LYS A 191 21.48 -9.49 13.60
C LYS A 191 21.74 -10.89 14.17
N GLN A 192 20.99 -11.31 15.19
CA GLN A 192 21.12 -12.66 15.73
C GLN A 192 20.71 -13.76 14.72
N TYR A 193 19.90 -13.47 13.71
CA TYR A 193 19.49 -14.43 12.69
C TYR A 193 20.34 -14.36 11.42
N GLU A 194 21.07 -13.26 11.20
CA GLU A 194 22.01 -13.13 10.08
C GLU A 194 23.08 -14.24 10.10
N LYS A 195 23.56 -14.62 11.28
CA LYS A 195 24.49 -15.74 11.46
C LYS A 195 23.94 -17.10 10.99
N TRP A 196 22.61 -17.22 10.85
CA TRP A 196 21.94 -18.39 10.31
C TRP A 196 21.50 -18.21 8.86
N GLY A 197 21.89 -17.10 8.20
CA GLY A 197 21.49 -16.79 6.82
C GLY A 197 20.04 -16.35 6.69
N ILE A 198 19.39 -15.97 7.80
CA ILE A 198 18.02 -15.44 7.79
C ILE A 198 18.12 -13.91 7.69
N THR A 199 17.78 -13.39 6.53
CA THR A 199 17.69 -11.95 6.27
C THR A 199 16.32 -11.62 5.72
N TYR A 200 15.73 -10.50 6.15
CA TYR A 200 14.47 -9.99 5.62
C TYR A 200 14.39 -8.48 5.81
N GLU A 201 13.56 -7.83 5.01
CA GLU A 201 13.18 -6.44 5.21
C GLU A 201 12.17 -6.40 6.35
N ASP A 202 12.51 -5.69 7.42
CA ASP A 202 11.64 -5.56 8.59
C ASP A 202 10.71 -4.37 8.42
N SER A 203 9.49 -4.55 8.85
CA SER A 203 8.51 -3.47 9.00
C SER A 203 8.71 -2.76 10.33
N GLY A 204 8.51 -1.46 10.36
CA GLY A 204 8.54 -0.65 11.56
C GLY A 204 7.41 0.36 11.59
N ILE A 205 7.24 0.98 12.75
CA ILE A 205 6.36 2.11 12.98
C ILE A 205 7.17 3.29 13.51
N ALA A 206 6.82 4.49 13.10
CA ALA A 206 7.38 5.71 13.67
C ALA A 206 6.28 6.73 13.98
N LYS A 207 6.53 7.55 15.00
CA LYS A 207 5.72 8.73 15.33
C LYS A 207 6.57 9.98 15.10
N LEU A 208 6.04 10.96 14.40
CA LEU A 208 6.72 12.20 14.08
C LEU A 208 5.95 13.40 14.61
N ASP A 209 6.66 14.45 14.99
CA ASP A 209 6.09 15.77 15.24
C ASP A 209 5.72 16.43 13.90
N ILE A 210 4.45 16.83 13.75
CA ILE A 210 3.94 17.44 12.51
C ILE A 210 4.53 18.84 12.27
N SER A 211 5.00 19.51 13.31
CA SER A 211 5.50 20.88 13.22
C SER A 211 6.89 20.95 12.58
N ASN A 212 7.74 19.96 12.81
CA ASN A 212 9.16 19.99 12.44
C ASN A 212 9.68 18.69 11.80
N GLY A 213 8.88 17.60 11.79
CA GLY A 213 9.27 16.31 11.24
C GLY A 213 10.21 15.49 12.12
N GLU A 214 10.41 15.87 13.40
CA GLU A 214 11.24 15.11 14.35
C GLU A 214 10.62 13.75 14.66
N ILE A 215 11.45 12.69 14.67
CA ILE A 215 11.02 11.34 15.03
C ILE A 215 10.95 11.23 16.55
N LEU A 216 9.73 11.16 17.08
CA LEU A 216 9.44 11.08 18.51
C LEU A 216 9.50 9.63 19.04
N TYR A 217 9.20 8.66 18.18
CA TYR A 217 9.17 7.24 18.52
C TYR A 217 9.46 6.40 17.28
N GLU A 218 10.13 5.26 17.46
CA GLU A 218 10.38 4.29 16.40
C GLU A 218 10.54 2.90 16.98
N GLU A 219 9.81 1.89 16.44
CA GLU A 219 9.96 0.50 16.84
C GLU A 219 9.81 -0.46 15.65
N SER A 220 10.51 -1.60 15.73
CA SER A 220 10.41 -2.71 14.81
C SER A 220 9.17 -3.56 15.09
N VAL A 221 8.35 -3.81 14.08
CA VAL A 221 7.16 -4.67 14.23
C VAL A 221 7.57 -6.12 14.49
N SER A 222 8.64 -6.62 13.88
CA SER A 222 9.17 -7.95 14.22
C SER A 222 9.57 -8.06 15.67
N GLN A 223 10.20 -7.04 16.25
CA GLN A 223 10.55 -7.04 17.68
C GLN A 223 9.31 -6.99 18.59
N ILE A 224 8.30 -6.19 18.20
CA ILE A 224 7.00 -6.21 18.91
C ILE A 224 6.44 -7.63 18.94
N LEU A 225 6.38 -8.28 17.76
CA LEU A 225 5.85 -9.64 17.65
C LEU A 225 6.68 -10.66 18.45
N PHE A 226 8.01 -10.59 18.42
CA PHE A 226 8.88 -11.48 19.20
C PHE A 226 8.70 -11.30 20.70
N LYS A 227 8.66 -10.06 21.19
CA LYS A 227 8.43 -9.77 22.62
C LYS A 227 7.06 -10.27 23.11
N ASN A 228 6.09 -10.40 22.21
CA ASN A 228 4.74 -10.86 22.50
C ASN A 228 4.48 -12.34 22.11
N ASN A 229 5.52 -13.16 21.90
CA ASN A 229 5.44 -14.59 21.57
C ASN A 229 4.71 -14.88 20.24
N LEU A 230 4.75 -13.95 19.28
CA LEU A 230 4.12 -14.04 17.96
C LEU A 230 5.14 -14.24 16.82
N SER A 231 6.31 -14.84 17.15
CA SER A 231 7.39 -15.07 16.17
C SER A 231 6.96 -15.87 14.94
N GLY A 232 5.91 -16.68 15.04
CA GLY A 232 5.33 -17.42 13.93
C GLY A 232 4.83 -16.51 12.80
N LEU A 233 4.37 -15.29 13.11
CA LEU A 233 3.97 -14.32 12.08
C LEU A 233 5.18 -13.80 11.28
N VAL A 234 6.37 -13.77 11.85
CA VAL A 234 7.60 -13.35 11.16
C VAL A 234 8.25 -14.53 10.44
N LEU A 235 8.45 -15.64 11.15
CA LEU A 235 9.29 -16.77 10.71
C LEU A 235 8.51 -17.93 10.08
N GLY A 236 7.18 -17.92 10.18
CA GLY A 236 6.32 -19.00 9.68
C GLY A 236 6.32 -19.09 8.15
N ALA A 237 5.86 -20.23 7.64
CA ALA A 237 5.72 -20.47 6.22
C ALA A 237 4.81 -19.42 5.55
N ARG A 238 5.09 -19.11 4.30
CA ARG A 238 4.36 -18.16 3.47
C ARG A 238 3.76 -18.87 2.26
N ASN A 239 2.62 -18.38 1.84
CA ASN A 239 1.96 -18.82 0.61
C ASN A 239 2.26 -17.81 -0.50
N GLY A 240 2.39 -18.30 -1.74
CA GLY A 240 2.43 -17.50 -2.95
C GLY A 240 3.77 -16.82 -3.27
N GLU A 241 3.72 -15.84 -4.11
CA GLU A 241 4.86 -15.18 -4.77
C GLU A 241 5.88 -14.52 -3.85
N GLN A 242 5.48 -14.21 -2.64
CA GLN A 242 6.34 -13.57 -1.66
C GLN A 242 7.14 -14.56 -0.81
N ALA A 243 7.20 -15.81 -1.25
CA ALA A 243 8.14 -16.80 -0.74
C ALA A 243 9.62 -16.38 -0.86
N SER A 244 9.91 -15.25 -1.53
CA SER A 244 11.25 -14.68 -1.66
C SER A 244 11.93 -14.33 -0.34
N GLY A 245 11.22 -14.39 0.76
CA GLY A 245 11.82 -14.19 2.08
C GLY A 245 12.13 -12.76 2.48
N HIS A 246 12.01 -11.79 1.53
CA HIS A 246 12.52 -10.45 1.79
C HIS A 246 11.59 -9.56 2.62
N ASP A 247 10.27 -9.71 2.53
CA ASP A 247 9.30 -8.88 3.26
C ASP A 247 8.23 -9.73 3.94
N PRO A 248 8.48 -10.23 5.17
CA PRO A 248 7.58 -11.18 5.81
C PRO A 248 6.23 -10.61 6.20
N LEU A 249 6.17 -9.36 6.59
CA LEU A 249 5.01 -8.75 7.20
C LEU A 249 4.29 -7.82 6.23
N HIS A 250 5.04 -6.97 5.54
CA HIS A 250 4.55 -5.92 4.69
C HIS A 250 3.51 -5.06 5.41
N LEU A 251 3.97 -4.35 6.45
CA LEU A 251 3.13 -3.36 7.13
C LEU A 251 2.76 -2.26 6.14
N ASN A 252 1.50 -2.08 5.89
CA ASN A 252 1.02 -1.11 4.92
C ASN A 252 0.11 -0.04 5.54
N ASP A 253 -0.34 -0.24 6.78
CA ASP A 253 -1.05 0.81 7.50
C ASP A 253 -0.81 0.76 9.01
N VAL A 254 -0.92 1.92 9.66
CA VAL A 254 -0.83 2.12 11.10
C VAL A 254 -1.89 3.12 11.55
N GLN A 255 -3.02 2.64 12.03
CA GLN A 255 -4.13 3.46 12.48
C GLN A 255 -4.07 3.66 13.99
N VAL A 256 -4.17 4.92 14.44
CA VAL A 256 -4.17 5.27 15.86
C VAL A 256 -5.60 5.39 16.40
N VAL A 257 -5.80 4.89 17.61
CA VAL A 257 -7.03 5.06 18.37
C VAL A 257 -7.05 6.44 19.03
N VAL A 258 -8.06 7.23 18.72
CA VAL A 258 -8.16 8.62 19.17
C VAL A 258 -8.94 8.81 20.49
N ASN A 259 -9.79 7.85 20.87
CA ASN A 259 -10.60 7.91 22.08
C ASN A 259 -10.44 6.66 22.96
N ASN A 260 -10.59 6.85 24.29
CA ASN A 260 -10.67 5.73 25.22
C ASN A 260 -12.05 5.06 25.16
N SER A 261 -12.06 3.73 25.21
CA SER A 261 -13.27 2.93 25.36
C SER A 261 -13.04 1.73 26.28
N GLU A 262 -14.03 0.87 26.44
CA GLU A 262 -13.88 -0.41 27.14
C GLU A 262 -12.91 -1.37 26.38
N TRP A 263 -12.78 -1.20 25.05
CA TRP A 263 -12.08 -2.15 24.16
C TRP A 263 -10.73 -1.63 23.67
N MET A 264 -10.51 -0.32 23.71
CA MET A 264 -9.34 0.36 23.18
C MET A 264 -8.93 1.51 24.08
N GLU A 265 -7.63 1.78 24.22
CA GLU A 265 -7.10 2.97 24.88
C GLU A 265 -6.63 3.98 23.82
N LYS A 266 -6.81 5.28 24.09
CA LYS A 266 -6.22 6.34 23.25
C LYS A 266 -4.72 6.13 23.11
N GLY A 267 -4.23 6.16 21.86
CA GLY A 267 -2.84 5.87 21.52
C GLY A 267 -2.55 4.39 21.23
N ASP A 268 -3.53 3.49 21.36
CA ASP A 268 -3.41 2.15 20.79
C ASP A 268 -3.28 2.24 19.27
N LEU A 269 -2.64 1.24 18.67
CA LEU A 269 -2.42 1.17 17.23
C LEU A 269 -3.01 -0.10 16.64
N PHE A 270 -3.65 0.02 15.47
CA PHE A 270 -3.94 -1.11 14.61
C PHE A 270 -2.91 -1.16 13.47
N LEU A 271 -2.20 -2.27 13.36
CA LEU A 271 -1.12 -2.48 12.39
C LEU A 271 -1.58 -3.48 11.33
N SER A 272 -1.67 -3.05 10.08
CA SER A 272 -2.10 -3.92 8.97
C SER A 272 -0.91 -4.67 8.37
N LEU A 273 -0.80 -5.96 8.67
CA LEU A 273 0.24 -6.86 8.16
C LEU A 273 -0.26 -7.59 6.90
N ARG A 274 -0.12 -6.95 5.74
CA ARG A 274 -0.65 -7.41 4.45
C ARG A 274 -0.27 -8.86 4.12
N ASN A 275 1.01 -9.20 4.23
CA ASN A 275 1.53 -10.50 3.85
C ASN A 275 1.16 -11.61 4.83
N ARG A 276 0.45 -11.28 5.89
CA ARG A 276 -0.06 -12.22 6.90
C ARG A 276 -1.59 -12.23 6.96
N SER A 277 -2.27 -11.38 6.18
CA SER A 277 -3.72 -11.20 6.29
C SER A 277 -4.11 -11.07 7.76
N THR A 278 -3.48 -10.13 8.46
CA THR A 278 -3.58 -10.00 9.91
C THR A 278 -3.54 -8.53 10.32
N ILE A 279 -4.39 -8.15 11.24
CA ILE A 279 -4.31 -6.86 11.94
C ILE A 279 -3.84 -7.11 13.37
N ILE A 280 -2.87 -6.32 13.83
CA ILE A 280 -2.36 -6.36 15.21
C ILE A 280 -2.88 -5.14 15.97
N HIS A 281 -3.61 -5.38 17.05
CA HIS A 281 -3.92 -4.34 18.03
C HIS A 281 -2.76 -4.24 19.02
N PHE A 282 -2.01 -3.16 18.96
CA PHE A 282 -0.78 -2.94 19.73
C PHE A 282 -0.90 -1.70 20.62
N ARG A 283 -0.41 -1.80 21.85
CA ARG A 283 -0.36 -0.71 22.83
C ARG A 283 1.07 -0.26 23.06
N PRO A 284 1.50 0.86 22.43
CA PRO A 284 2.88 1.36 22.57
C PRO A 284 3.27 1.70 24.01
N SER A 285 2.32 2.21 24.82
CA SER A 285 2.57 2.66 26.20
C SER A 285 3.15 1.56 27.12
N ASN A 286 2.88 0.29 26.82
CA ASN A 286 3.37 -0.85 27.59
C ASN A 286 4.01 -1.95 26.74
N GLY A 287 4.09 -1.77 25.42
CA GLY A 287 4.71 -2.71 24.47
C GLY A 287 3.93 -4.02 24.27
N LYS A 288 2.64 -4.06 24.59
CA LYS A 288 1.82 -5.28 24.50
C LYS A 288 0.99 -5.33 23.23
N VAL A 289 0.95 -6.49 22.61
CA VAL A 289 -0.10 -6.86 21.65
C VAL A 289 -1.34 -7.24 22.46
N ILE A 290 -2.41 -6.51 22.22
CA ILE A 290 -3.71 -6.66 22.90
C ILE A 290 -4.55 -7.72 22.19
N ASN A 291 -4.55 -7.69 20.85
CA ASN A 291 -5.30 -8.63 20.03
C ASN A 291 -4.58 -8.93 18.70
N VAL A 292 -4.81 -10.13 18.17
CA VAL A 292 -4.39 -10.58 16.83
C VAL A 292 -5.65 -10.91 16.06
N ILE A 293 -5.98 -10.11 15.07
CA ILE A 293 -7.24 -10.18 14.34
C ILE A 293 -6.97 -10.81 12.98
N GLN A 294 -7.59 -11.96 12.73
CA GLN A 294 -7.56 -12.69 11.46
C GLN A 294 -8.97 -13.10 11.07
N GLY A 295 -9.26 -13.09 9.78
CA GLY A 295 -10.58 -13.41 9.24
C GLY A 295 -10.52 -13.73 7.76
N ASP A 296 -11.65 -13.60 7.06
CA ASP A 296 -11.76 -13.89 5.62
C ASP A 296 -11.23 -12.76 4.72
N PHE A 297 -10.38 -11.90 5.22
CA PHE A 297 -9.70 -10.89 4.40
C PHE A 297 -8.34 -11.39 3.93
N ILE A 298 -7.97 -11.03 2.71
CA ILE A 298 -6.76 -11.52 2.04
C ILE A 298 -5.97 -10.34 1.49
N GLN A 299 -4.70 -10.21 1.93
CA GLN A 299 -3.77 -9.16 1.50
C GLN A 299 -4.37 -7.75 1.63
N GLN A 300 -5.03 -7.51 2.75
CA GLN A 300 -5.68 -6.25 3.05
C GLN A 300 -4.70 -5.07 3.02
N HIS A 301 -5.25 -3.91 2.73
CA HIS A 301 -4.64 -2.61 2.97
C HIS A 301 -5.50 -1.88 3.98
N ASP A 302 -5.13 -0.69 4.36
CA ASP A 302 -5.97 0.25 5.07
C ASP A 302 -6.84 -0.33 6.22
N VAL A 303 -6.64 0.16 7.41
CA VAL A 303 -7.43 -0.19 8.60
C VAL A 303 -7.84 1.07 9.31
N ASP A 304 -9.15 1.29 9.52
CA ASP A 304 -9.67 2.49 10.16
C ASP A 304 -10.32 2.22 11.50
N TYR A 305 -10.14 3.18 12.41
CA TYR A 305 -10.93 3.26 13.62
C TYR A 305 -12.29 3.89 13.33
N LEU A 306 -13.37 3.15 13.59
CA LEU A 306 -14.73 3.64 13.35
C LEU A 306 -15.39 4.24 14.60
N ASN A 307 -15.30 3.53 15.73
CA ASN A 307 -15.85 3.95 17.01
C ASN A 307 -15.30 3.09 18.15
N ASP A 308 -15.88 3.22 19.33
CA ASP A 308 -15.44 2.62 20.60
C ASP A 308 -15.20 1.09 20.58
N SER A 309 -15.74 0.35 19.63
CA SER A 309 -15.56 -1.11 19.53
C SER A 309 -15.36 -1.63 18.12
N LEU A 310 -15.42 -0.76 17.11
CA LEU A 310 -15.37 -1.16 15.70
C LEU A 310 -14.15 -0.62 14.99
N ILE A 311 -13.53 -1.48 14.19
CA ILE A 311 -12.58 -1.09 13.14
C ILE A 311 -13.08 -1.57 11.79
N SER A 312 -12.68 -0.89 10.73
CA SER A 312 -12.88 -1.36 9.36
C SER A 312 -11.56 -1.71 8.68
N ILE A 313 -11.62 -2.61 7.70
CA ILE A 313 -10.45 -3.17 7.02
C ILE A 313 -10.77 -3.23 5.54
N PHE A 314 -9.95 -2.59 4.71
CA PHE A 314 -10.05 -2.71 3.26
C PHE A 314 -9.45 -4.03 2.80
N ASN A 315 -10.30 -4.92 2.32
CA ASN A 315 -9.89 -6.23 1.82
C ASN A 315 -9.67 -6.19 0.31
N ASN A 316 -8.43 -6.32 -0.14
CA ASN A 316 -8.15 -6.48 -1.57
C ASN A 316 -8.68 -7.78 -2.13
N ASN A 317 -8.89 -8.79 -1.26
CA ASN A 317 -9.33 -10.11 -1.63
C ASN A 317 -8.47 -10.76 -2.73
N LYS A 318 -7.18 -10.46 -2.71
CA LYS A 318 -6.21 -10.98 -3.67
C LYS A 318 -5.66 -12.32 -3.21
N SER A 319 -6.01 -13.39 -3.90
CA SER A 319 -5.45 -14.71 -3.60
C SER A 319 -3.93 -14.73 -3.78
N GLY A 320 -3.20 -15.22 -2.76
CA GLY A 320 -1.77 -15.53 -2.85
C GLY A 320 -1.46 -16.87 -3.50
N ILE A 321 -2.48 -17.62 -3.94
CA ILE A 321 -2.36 -18.94 -4.56
C ILE A 321 -2.69 -18.81 -6.05
N GLY A 322 -1.71 -19.06 -6.90
CA GLY A 322 -1.88 -19.01 -8.34
C GLY A 322 -0.86 -18.11 -9.04
N PRO A 323 -0.69 -18.21 -10.34
CA PRO A 323 0.21 -17.36 -11.08
C PRO A 323 -0.31 -15.90 -11.11
N GLU A 324 0.56 -14.95 -10.87
CA GLU A 324 0.27 -13.50 -10.88
C GLU A 324 -0.49 -13.04 -12.14
N ASN A 325 -0.20 -13.70 -13.27
CA ASN A 325 -0.84 -13.43 -14.54
C ASN A 325 -2.21 -14.08 -14.73
N PHE A 326 -2.63 -14.97 -13.84
CA PHE A 326 -3.95 -15.63 -13.94
C PHE A 326 -5.07 -14.62 -13.85
N PHE A 327 -4.96 -13.72 -12.89
CA PHE A 327 -5.95 -12.66 -12.65
C PHE A 327 -5.94 -11.57 -13.73
N ARG A 328 -4.76 -11.27 -14.32
CA ARG A 328 -4.64 -10.24 -15.36
C ARG A 328 -5.17 -10.69 -16.72
N LYS A 329 -5.04 -11.98 -17.06
CA LYS A 329 -5.41 -12.50 -18.38
C LYS A 329 -6.87 -12.96 -18.52
N ASN A 330 -7.52 -13.27 -17.40
CA ASN A 330 -8.84 -13.93 -17.41
C ASN A 330 -9.92 -13.03 -16.79
N PHE A 331 -9.67 -11.74 -16.66
CA PHE A 331 -10.67 -10.80 -16.09
C PHE A 331 -11.96 -10.76 -16.92
N ASP A 332 -11.83 -10.90 -18.26
CA ASP A 332 -12.96 -10.93 -19.19
C ASP A 332 -13.73 -12.26 -19.16
N ASP A 333 -13.08 -13.36 -18.72
CA ASP A 333 -13.69 -14.69 -18.64
C ASP A 333 -14.32 -15.02 -17.26
N LEU A 334 -14.18 -14.13 -16.27
CA LEU A 334 -14.54 -14.39 -14.88
C LEU A 334 -15.94 -13.93 -14.47
N GLU A 335 -16.82 -13.59 -15.42
CA GLU A 335 -18.21 -13.21 -15.14
C GLU A 335 -18.98 -14.21 -14.25
N SER A 336 -18.52 -15.45 -14.13
CA SER A 336 -19.20 -16.49 -13.35
C SER A 336 -18.69 -16.71 -11.91
N ASN A 337 -17.56 -16.06 -11.49
CA ASN A 337 -16.95 -16.27 -10.17
C ASN A 337 -16.63 -14.96 -9.42
N TYR A 338 -17.42 -13.95 -9.61
CA TYR A 338 -17.23 -12.60 -9.05
C TYR A 338 -17.04 -12.55 -7.53
N SER A 339 -17.62 -13.47 -6.76
CA SER A 339 -17.57 -13.43 -5.30
C SER A 339 -16.18 -13.63 -4.69
N LEU A 340 -15.25 -14.23 -5.44
CA LEU A 340 -13.87 -14.48 -4.99
C LEU A 340 -12.89 -13.36 -5.35
N MET A 341 -13.31 -12.36 -6.13
CA MET A 341 -12.42 -11.33 -6.68
C MET A 341 -12.93 -9.90 -6.50
N THR A 342 -13.98 -9.70 -5.73
CA THR A 342 -14.46 -8.36 -5.38
C THR A 342 -13.68 -7.87 -4.16
N SER A 343 -13.06 -6.69 -4.25
CA SER A 343 -12.53 -6.02 -3.07
C SER A 343 -13.71 -5.48 -2.24
N ASN A 344 -13.61 -5.57 -0.92
CA ASN A 344 -14.70 -5.19 -0.03
C ASN A 344 -14.18 -4.62 1.30
N VAL A 345 -15.11 -4.25 2.18
CA VAL A 345 -14.81 -3.74 3.52
C VAL A 345 -15.30 -4.75 4.55
N HIS A 346 -14.38 -5.17 5.40
CA HIS A 346 -14.70 -5.95 6.60
C HIS A 346 -14.77 -5.01 7.80
N VAL A 347 -15.81 -5.11 8.60
CA VAL A 347 -15.89 -4.44 9.89
C VAL A 347 -15.72 -5.50 10.98
N TYR A 348 -14.79 -5.27 11.89
CA TYR A 348 -14.56 -6.12 13.04
C TYR A 348 -15.06 -5.46 14.31
N ASP A 349 -15.91 -6.20 15.03
CA ASP A 349 -16.47 -5.81 16.31
C ASP A 349 -15.63 -6.46 17.43
N LEU A 350 -14.79 -5.66 18.09
CA LEU A 350 -13.95 -6.11 19.20
C LEU A 350 -14.79 -6.61 20.40
N LYS A 351 -15.97 -6.00 20.63
CA LYS A 351 -16.86 -6.38 21.73
C LYS A 351 -17.42 -7.78 21.54
N ASN A 352 -17.85 -8.10 20.32
CA ASN A 352 -18.54 -9.36 20.02
C ASN A 352 -17.62 -10.37 19.34
N ASN A 353 -16.36 -10.01 19.07
CA ASN A 353 -15.36 -10.84 18.37
C ASN A 353 -15.91 -11.42 17.06
N ARG A 354 -16.47 -10.59 16.19
CA ARG A 354 -17.08 -11.00 14.94
C ARG A 354 -16.86 -10.03 13.81
N PHE A 355 -16.88 -10.56 12.59
CA PHE A 355 -16.84 -9.79 11.35
C PHE A 355 -18.22 -9.64 10.74
N TYR A 356 -18.41 -8.56 9.97
CA TYR A 356 -19.47 -8.38 9.01
C TYR A 356 -18.97 -7.53 7.83
N GLN A 357 -19.65 -7.67 6.69
CA GLN A 357 -19.28 -7.02 5.44
C GLN A 357 -20.48 -6.16 4.98
N PRO A 358 -20.49 -4.87 5.36
CA PRO A 358 -21.67 -4.03 5.16
C PRO A 358 -21.94 -3.70 3.69
N LEU A 359 -20.95 -3.84 2.80
CA LEU A 359 -21.00 -3.33 1.43
C LEU A 359 -21.05 -4.43 0.35
N ASP A 360 -20.97 -5.71 0.71
CA ASP A 360 -20.81 -6.81 -0.26
C ASP A 360 -21.90 -6.83 -1.34
N SER A 361 -23.16 -6.63 -0.94
CA SER A 361 -24.28 -6.64 -1.88
C SER A 361 -24.22 -5.50 -2.90
N VAL A 362 -23.76 -4.33 -2.49
CA VAL A 362 -23.65 -3.14 -3.35
C VAL A 362 -22.41 -3.21 -4.22
N LEU A 363 -21.27 -3.59 -3.64
CA LEU A 363 -20.00 -3.68 -4.37
C LEU A 363 -20.02 -4.73 -5.48
N SER A 364 -20.77 -5.83 -5.30
CA SER A 364 -20.96 -6.83 -6.35
C SER A 364 -21.66 -6.26 -7.58
N THR A 365 -22.47 -5.21 -7.44
CA THR A 365 -23.20 -4.58 -8.56
C THR A 365 -22.33 -3.64 -9.39
N VAL A 366 -21.26 -3.12 -8.82
CA VAL A 366 -20.34 -2.16 -9.50
C VAL A 366 -19.04 -2.79 -9.95
N GLY A 367 -18.80 -4.07 -9.64
CA GLY A 367 -17.62 -4.78 -10.05
C GLY A 367 -16.33 -4.16 -9.49
N PHE A 368 -16.35 -3.70 -8.22
CA PHE A 368 -15.22 -3.03 -7.59
C PHE A 368 -14.13 -4.02 -7.22
N PHE A 369 -12.97 -3.89 -7.84
CA PHE A 369 -11.79 -4.69 -7.52
C PHE A 369 -10.50 -3.89 -7.66
N THR A 370 -9.60 -4.01 -6.69
CA THR A 370 -8.23 -3.53 -6.76
C THR A 370 -7.29 -4.58 -6.17
N HIS A 371 -6.40 -5.10 -7.01
CA HIS A 371 -5.52 -6.22 -6.64
C HIS A 371 -4.39 -5.80 -5.70
N ASP A 372 -3.98 -4.53 -5.75
CA ASP A 372 -2.95 -3.95 -4.89
C ASP A 372 -3.41 -2.58 -4.44
N GLN A 373 -3.00 -2.16 -3.25
CA GLN A 373 -3.30 -0.86 -2.70
C GLN A 373 -4.82 -0.65 -2.57
N GLY A 374 -5.32 0.57 -2.74
CA GLY A 374 -6.69 0.91 -2.44
C GLY A 374 -6.85 1.30 -0.97
N LEU A 375 -7.88 2.03 -0.70
CA LEU A 375 -8.27 2.45 0.65
C LEU A 375 -9.78 2.63 0.74
N HIS A 376 -10.26 2.75 1.96
CA HIS A 376 -11.63 3.09 2.26
C HIS A 376 -11.67 4.13 3.40
N GLU A 377 -12.77 4.81 3.53
CA GLU A 377 -13.05 5.67 4.68
C GLU A 377 -14.56 5.76 4.91
N TYR A 378 -14.98 5.67 6.15
CA TYR A 378 -16.35 5.96 6.53
C TYR A 378 -16.51 7.44 6.85
N LEU A 379 -17.29 8.15 6.04
CA LEU A 379 -17.50 9.59 6.13
C LEU A 379 -18.86 9.89 6.77
N PRO A 380 -18.92 10.38 8.01
CA PRO A 380 -20.18 10.66 8.68
C PRO A 380 -21.10 11.58 7.87
N GLY A 381 -22.33 11.12 7.63
CA GLY A 381 -23.33 11.86 6.87
C GLY A 381 -23.15 11.86 5.34
N VAL A 382 -22.15 11.14 4.83
CA VAL A 382 -21.95 10.86 3.39
C VAL A 382 -22.08 9.37 3.13
N GLY A 383 -21.29 8.53 3.81
CA GLY A 383 -21.24 7.10 3.63
C GLY A 383 -19.82 6.56 3.51
N TRP A 384 -19.64 5.45 2.81
CA TRP A 384 -18.35 4.81 2.58
C TRP A 384 -17.73 5.31 1.29
N ALA A 385 -16.52 5.81 1.37
CA ALA A 385 -15.67 6.12 0.22
C ALA A 385 -14.69 4.97 -0.01
N LEU A 386 -14.54 4.52 -1.27
CA LEU A 386 -13.63 3.46 -1.66
C LEU A 386 -12.80 3.90 -2.87
N GLU A 387 -11.48 3.79 -2.75
CA GLU A 387 -10.53 4.11 -3.82
C GLU A 387 -9.97 2.83 -4.43
N SER A 388 -10.06 2.68 -5.75
CA SER A 388 -9.29 1.70 -6.50
C SER A 388 -8.15 2.42 -7.22
N GLN A 389 -6.94 2.28 -6.71
CA GLN A 389 -5.76 2.87 -7.33
C GLN A 389 -5.47 2.26 -8.70
N ASN A 390 -5.64 0.95 -8.85
CA ASN A 390 -5.35 0.26 -10.11
C ASN A 390 -6.23 0.72 -11.28
N HIS A 391 -7.42 1.28 -10.99
CA HIS A 391 -8.39 1.69 -12.00
C HIS A 391 -8.72 3.18 -11.95
N SER A 392 -8.08 3.96 -11.07
CA SER A 392 -8.40 5.37 -10.82
C SER A 392 -9.90 5.56 -10.60
N GLN A 393 -10.52 4.65 -9.81
CA GLN A 393 -11.96 4.63 -9.57
C GLN A 393 -12.24 5.03 -8.13
N LEU A 394 -13.19 5.94 -7.96
CA LEU A 394 -13.78 6.32 -6.68
C LEU A 394 -15.24 5.85 -6.64
N VAL A 395 -15.59 5.10 -5.62
CA VAL A 395 -16.96 4.68 -5.35
C VAL A 395 -17.39 5.23 -3.99
N ILE A 396 -18.55 5.89 -3.94
CA ILE A 396 -19.17 6.33 -2.68
C ILE A 396 -20.51 5.60 -2.52
N ILE A 397 -20.65 4.99 -1.37
CA ILE A 397 -21.85 4.20 -1.03
C ILE A 397 -22.51 4.80 0.21
N ASN A 398 -23.78 5.18 0.09
CA ASN A 398 -24.59 5.60 1.21
C ASN A 398 -25.66 4.54 1.46
N GLU A 399 -25.69 4.01 2.69
CA GLU A 399 -26.55 2.86 3.01
C GLU A 399 -26.35 1.71 2.01
N ASP A 400 -27.38 1.39 1.23
CA ASP A 400 -27.35 0.32 0.23
C ASP A 400 -27.29 0.84 -1.21
N SER A 401 -26.89 2.10 -1.40
CA SER A 401 -26.93 2.76 -2.71
C SER A 401 -25.58 3.37 -3.10
N VAL A 402 -25.18 3.15 -4.36
CA VAL A 402 -24.05 3.85 -4.96
C VAL A 402 -24.47 5.28 -5.29
N ILE A 403 -23.89 6.27 -4.62
CA ILE A 403 -24.16 7.69 -4.86
C ILE A 403 -23.07 8.36 -5.70
N HIS A 404 -21.89 7.75 -5.79
CA HIS A 404 -20.87 8.13 -6.75
C HIS A 404 -20.14 6.89 -7.27
N ASN A 405 -19.90 6.85 -8.56
CA ASN A 405 -19.03 5.89 -9.22
C ASN A 405 -18.34 6.60 -10.38
N GLY A 406 -17.05 6.85 -10.26
CA GLY A 406 -16.36 7.69 -11.23
C GLY A 406 -14.86 7.76 -11.02
N PHE A 407 -14.26 8.74 -11.67
CA PHE A 407 -12.87 9.16 -11.48
C PHE A 407 -12.85 10.62 -11.04
N LEU A 408 -11.76 11.09 -10.44
CA LEU A 408 -11.66 12.45 -9.91
C LEU A 408 -11.70 13.50 -11.01
N ALA A 409 -10.82 13.36 -12.00
CA ALA A 409 -10.69 14.33 -13.10
C ALA A 409 -10.08 13.67 -14.35
N LEU A 410 -10.05 14.43 -15.45
CA LEU A 410 -9.22 14.13 -16.61
C LEU A 410 -8.06 15.14 -16.67
N ASP A 411 -6.89 14.68 -17.10
CA ASP A 411 -5.77 15.58 -17.42
C ASP A 411 -6.01 16.33 -18.75
N SER A 412 -5.06 17.17 -19.16
CA SER A 412 -5.14 17.94 -20.39
C SER A 412 -5.22 17.07 -21.67
N ASP A 413 -4.76 15.83 -21.59
CA ASP A 413 -4.78 14.85 -22.68
C ASP A 413 -6.07 14.01 -22.69
N GLY A 414 -7.00 14.28 -21.75
CA GLY A 414 -8.26 13.54 -21.59
C GLY A 414 -8.11 12.17 -20.91
N ARG A 415 -6.98 11.92 -20.23
CA ARG A 415 -6.74 10.69 -19.49
C ARG A 415 -7.24 10.84 -18.06
N LYS A 416 -7.63 9.74 -17.42
CA LYS A 416 -7.99 9.73 -16.00
C LYS A 416 -6.78 10.12 -15.15
N VAL A 417 -7.02 10.98 -14.17
CA VAL A 417 -6.05 11.29 -13.12
C VAL A 417 -5.89 10.06 -12.22
N ASP A 418 -4.65 9.58 -12.05
CA ASP A 418 -4.36 8.45 -11.19
C ASP A 418 -4.65 8.78 -9.73
N MET A 419 -5.25 7.84 -8.99
CA MET A 419 -5.43 7.95 -7.54
C MET A 419 -4.28 7.25 -6.82
N ASN A 420 -3.75 7.88 -5.75
CA ASN A 420 -2.58 7.39 -5.04
C ASN A 420 -2.71 7.53 -3.52
N TRP A 421 -3.63 6.77 -2.92
CA TRP A 421 -3.93 6.87 -1.49
C TRP A 421 -4.32 8.29 -1.11
N SER A 422 -5.50 8.64 -1.53
CA SER A 422 -6.11 9.94 -1.30
C SER A 422 -6.51 10.11 0.18
N ARG A 423 -6.90 11.33 0.53
CA ARG A 423 -7.56 11.62 1.80
C ARG A 423 -8.85 12.37 1.56
N PHE A 424 -9.88 12.05 2.34
CA PHE A 424 -11.21 12.60 2.18
C PHE A 424 -11.53 13.64 3.24
N TYR A 425 -12.29 14.67 2.85
CA TYR A 425 -12.78 15.72 3.75
C TYR A 425 -14.24 16.03 3.41
N THR A 426 -15.10 16.02 4.42
CA THR A 426 -16.53 16.36 4.26
C THR A 426 -16.79 17.87 4.41
N ASN A 427 -15.82 18.64 4.88
CA ASN A 427 -15.78 20.08 4.92
C ASN A 427 -14.32 20.58 5.02
N LEU A 428 -14.14 21.88 4.81
CA LEU A 428 -12.83 22.54 4.90
C LEU A 428 -12.85 23.67 5.94
N ASP A 429 -13.74 23.60 6.93
CA ASP A 429 -13.91 24.67 7.95
C ASP A 429 -12.63 24.90 8.76
N PHE A 430 -11.81 23.86 8.93
CA PHE A 430 -10.54 23.93 9.64
C PHE A 430 -9.49 24.84 8.94
N LEU A 431 -9.65 25.14 7.65
CA LEU A 431 -8.77 26.05 6.92
C LEU A 431 -9.04 27.55 7.25
N ASN A 432 -10.15 27.83 7.89
CA ASN A 432 -10.57 29.18 8.22
C ASN A 432 -10.29 29.58 9.68
N ASN A 433 -9.70 28.67 10.46
CA ASN A 433 -9.31 28.87 11.85
C ASN A 433 -7.79 29.05 11.99
#